data_da98abda346caba900ae5575e53174c0
#
_entry.id   da98abda346caba900ae5575e53174c0
#
_cell.length_a   1.000
_cell.length_b   1.000
_cell.length_c   1.000
_cell.angle_alpha   90.00
_cell.angle_beta   90.00
_cell.angle_gamma   90.00
#
_symmetry.space_group_name_H-M   'P 1'
#
loop_
_entity.id
_entity.type
_entity.pdbx_description
1 polymer ?
#
loop_
_entity_poly.entity_id
_entity_poly.type
_entity_poly.pdbx_seq_one_letter_code
_entity_poly.pdbx_strand_id
1 'polypeptide(L)'
;SVAVAEAFRDHFGFTDSPPEKRVERWRQWRTSEMWDDDLVWLAEDETGIVGINVCLREHGAKVDQGYVASLGVLPPRRGIGLARCLLLTSFAEYQQRGKASVSLHVDADSITGATRLYTGVGMHDVETEIDFELEIRAGKDIVVR
;
A
#
# COMPACT_ATOMS: atom_id res chain seq x y z
N SER A 1 -8.85 -9.28 5.15
CA SER A 1 -7.54 -9.89 4.83
C SER A 1 -7.55 -10.66 3.51
N VAL A 2 -8.66 -11.31 3.10
CA VAL A 2 -8.73 -12.05 1.82
C VAL A 2 -8.67 -11.08 0.63
N ALA A 3 -9.52 -10.06 0.61
CA ALA A 3 -9.54 -9.05 -0.45
C ALA A 3 -8.19 -8.32 -0.59
N VAL A 4 -7.50 -8.05 0.52
CA VAL A 4 -6.16 -7.46 0.50
C VAL A 4 -5.17 -8.39 -0.20
N ALA A 5 -5.14 -9.68 0.17
CA ALA A 5 -4.24 -10.64 -0.45
C ALA A 5 -4.50 -10.79 -1.96
N GLU A 6 -5.76 -10.78 -2.37
CA GLU A 6 -6.14 -10.85 -3.77
C GLU A 6 -5.73 -9.59 -4.54
N ALA A 7 -5.90 -8.40 -3.94
CA ALA A 7 -5.51 -7.12 -4.54
C ALA A 7 -3.99 -6.98 -4.76
N PHE A 8 -3.19 -7.73 -3.98
CA PHE A 8 -1.73 -7.67 -4.04
C PHE A 8 -1.09 -8.91 -4.68
N ARG A 9 -1.87 -9.88 -5.16
CA ARG A 9 -1.35 -11.16 -5.67
C ARG A 9 -0.36 -11.00 -6.84
N ASP A 10 -0.54 -9.98 -7.66
CA ASP A 10 0.30 -9.64 -8.81
C ASP A 10 1.35 -8.54 -8.52
N HIS A 11 1.50 -8.14 -7.27
CA HIS A 11 2.54 -7.18 -6.88
C HIS A 11 3.89 -7.88 -6.72
N PHE A 12 4.94 -7.16 -7.10
CA PHE A 12 6.32 -7.58 -6.81
C PHE A 12 6.49 -7.80 -5.29
N GLY A 13 7.22 -8.83 -4.94
CA GLY A 13 7.43 -9.17 -3.52
C GLY A 13 6.24 -9.84 -2.83
N PHE A 14 5.12 -10.11 -3.53
CA PHE A 14 4.01 -10.83 -2.92
C PHE A 14 4.42 -12.25 -2.52
N THR A 15 4.18 -12.60 -1.27
CA THR A 15 4.34 -13.95 -0.73
C THR A 15 2.98 -14.51 -0.34
N ASP A 16 2.62 -15.66 -0.91
CA ASP A 16 1.38 -16.35 -0.53
C ASP A 16 1.53 -16.96 0.86
N SER A 17 1.12 -16.19 1.85
CA SER A 17 1.13 -16.61 3.26
C SER A 17 -0.23 -17.17 3.66
N PRO A 18 -0.29 -18.19 4.55
CA PRO A 18 -1.54 -18.69 5.09
C PRO A 18 -2.42 -17.58 5.66
N PRO A 19 -3.76 -17.69 5.52
CA PRO A 19 -4.70 -16.65 5.99
C PRO A 19 -4.49 -16.25 7.45
N GLU A 20 -4.19 -17.22 8.31
CA GLU A 20 -3.96 -17.00 9.75
C GLU A 20 -2.74 -16.10 9.99
N LYS A 21 -1.64 -16.32 9.27
CA LYS A 21 -0.43 -15.48 9.35
C LYS A 21 -0.68 -14.07 8.85
N ARG A 22 -1.52 -13.91 7.81
CA ARG A 22 -1.90 -12.59 7.31
C ARG A 22 -2.73 -11.82 8.34
N VAL A 23 -3.72 -12.48 8.96
CA VAL A 23 -4.54 -11.89 10.02
C VAL A 23 -3.67 -11.48 11.20
N GLU A 24 -2.75 -12.34 11.63
CA GLU A 24 -1.85 -12.05 12.74
C GLU A 24 -0.95 -10.85 12.45
N ARG A 25 -0.40 -10.74 11.25
CA ARG A 25 0.39 -9.58 10.82
C ARG A 25 -0.43 -8.29 10.88
N TRP A 26 -1.70 -8.30 10.45
CA TRP A 26 -2.59 -7.17 10.56
C TRP A 26 -2.89 -6.79 12.02
N ARG A 27 -3.08 -7.78 12.89
CA ARG A 27 -3.26 -7.53 14.33
C ARG A 27 -2.04 -6.86 14.94
N GLN A 28 -0.84 -7.36 14.64
CA GLN A 28 0.41 -6.76 15.10
C GLN A 28 0.58 -5.34 14.57
N TRP A 29 0.24 -5.11 13.32
CA TRP A 29 0.32 -3.76 12.72
C TRP A 29 -0.60 -2.76 13.42
N ARG A 30 -1.81 -3.19 13.79
CA ARG A 30 -2.77 -2.37 14.54
C ARG A 30 -2.31 -2.03 15.96
N THR A 31 -1.31 -2.71 16.52
CA THR A 31 -0.72 -2.34 17.82
C THR A 31 0.39 -1.29 17.71
N SER A 32 0.78 -0.91 16.51
CA SER A 32 1.78 0.14 16.27
C SER A 32 1.22 1.52 16.65
N GLU A 33 2.04 2.37 17.24
CA GLU A 33 1.71 3.77 17.52
C GLU A 33 1.41 4.59 16.26
N MET A 34 1.93 4.14 15.11
CA MET A 34 1.68 4.74 13.79
C MET A 34 0.30 4.42 13.23
N TRP A 35 -0.37 3.38 13.77
CA TRP A 35 -1.68 2.95 13.30
C TRP A 35 -2.78 3.91 13.73
N ASP A 36 -3.75 4.09 12.85
CA ASP A 36 -4.96 4.85 13.10
C ASP A 36 -6.09 4.25 12.26
N ASP A 37 -7.15 3.79 12.93
CA ASP A 37 -8.31 3.20 12.24
C ASP A 37 -9.01 4.22 11.31
N ASP A 38 -8.94 5.53 11.61
CA ASP A 38 -9.48 6.61 10.77
C ASP A 38 -8.64 6.87 9.50
N LEU A 39 -7.45 6.26 9.40
CA LEU A 39 -6.58 6.30 8.23
C LEU A 39 -6.66 5.01 7.38
N VAL A 40 -7.74 4.26 7.51
CA VAL A 40 -7.99 3.05 6.73
C VAL A 40 -9.29 3.20 5.95
N TRP A 41 -9.21 3.17 4.63
CA TRP A 41 -10.37 3.24 3.74
C TRP A 41 -10.59 1.93 3.02
N LEU A 42 -11.84 1.51 2.98
CA LEU A 42 -12.29 0.34 2.25
C LEU A 42 -13.30 0.78 1.19
N ALA A 43 -13.13 0.28 -0.02
CA ALA A 43 -14.13 0.42 -1.06
C ALA A 43 -14.89 -0.90 -1.19
N GLU A 44 -16.21 -0.82 -1.19
CA GLU A 44 -17.11 -1.97 -1.26
C GLU A 44 -18.09 -1.83 -2.43
N ASP A 45 -18.46 -2.95 -3.01
CA ASP A 45 -19.58 -3.10 -3.93
C ASP A 45 -20.47 -4.30 -3.50
N GLU A 46 -21.41 -4.70 -4.34
CA GLU A 46 -22.29 -5.83 -4.06
C GLU A 46 -21.56 -7.17 -3.87
N THR A 47 -20.30 -7.27 -4.27
CA THR A 47 -19.45 -8.47 -4.10
C THR A 47 -18.59 -8.42 -2.82
N GLY A 48 -18.57 -7.29 -2.12
CA GLY A 48 -17.80 -7.05 -0.91
C GLY A 48 -16.67 -6.04 -1.09
N ILE A 49 -15.58 -6.20 -0.34
CA ILE A 49 -14.43 -5.28 -0.38
C ILE A 49 -13.66 -5.47 -1.69
N VAL A 50 -13.60 -4.41 -2.49
CA VAL A 50 -12.93 -4.37 -3.80
C VAL A 50 -11.71 -3.48 -3.85
N GLY A 51 -11.51 -2.65 -2.84
CA GLY A 51 -10.33 -1.78 -2.73
C GLY A 51 -10.00 -1.45 -1.29
N ILE A 52 -8.73 -1.15 -1.04
CA ILE A 52 -8.22 -0.76 0.28
C ILE A 52 -7.13 0.29 0.14
N ASN A 53 -7.14 1.25 1.06
CA ASN A 53 -6.04 2.17 1.28
C ASN A 53 -5.75 2.21 2.79
N VAL A 54 -4.56 1.78 3.18
CA VAL A 54 -4.08 1.81 4.57
C VAL A 54 -2.99 2.84 4.67
N CYS A 55 -3.22 3.80 5.53
CA CYS A 55 -2.29 4.87 5.78
C CYS A 55 -1.85 4.85 7.25
N LEU A 56 -0.68 5.40 7.51
CA LEU A 56 -0.10 5.56 8.84
C LEU A 56 0.02 7.05 9.17
N ARG A 57 -0.03 7.37 10.45
CA ARG A 57 0.09 8.77 10.92
C ARG A 57 1.33 9.47 10.41
N GLU A 58 2.44 8.72 10.33
CA GLU A 58 3.78 9.22 10.03
C GLU A 58 4.63 8.15 9.38
N HIS A 59 5.76 8.55 8.80
CA HIS A 59 6.77 7.64 8.28
C HIS A 59 8.13 7.90 8.95
N GLY A 60 8.56 6.99 9.81
CA GLY A 60 9.81 7.12 10.55
C GLY A 60 9.81 8.38 11.44
N ALA A 61 10.85 9.21 11.33
CA ALA A 61 11.00 10.42 12.11
C ALA A 61 10.33 11.67 11.51
N LYS A 62 9.61 11.52 10.38
CA LYS A 62 9.01 12.66 9.66
C LYS A 62 7.58 12.90 10.15
N VAL A 63 7.44 13.57 11.28
CA VAL A 63 6.15 13.83 11.95
C VAL A 63 5.16 14.65 11.14
N ASP A 64 5.62 15.47 10.19
CA ASP A 64 4.76 16.28 9.32
C ASP A 64 4.38 15.58 8.00
N GLN A 65 4.80 14.33 7.84
CA GLN A 65 4.55 13.55 6.63
C GLN A 65 3.64 12.36 6.92
N GLY A 66 2.49 12.30 6.23
CA GLY A 66 1.66 11.11 6.19
C GLY A 66 2.28 10.01 5.31
N TYR A 67 1.88 8.78 5.53
CA TYR A 67 2.42 7.64 4.78
C TYR A 67 1.33 6.69 4.29
N VAL A 68 1.28 6.45 2.98
CA VAL A 68 0.44 5.41 2.38
C VAL A 68 1.20 4.08 2.42
N ALA A 69 0.81 3.23 3.35
CA ALA A 69 1.49 1.95 3.60
C ALA A 69 1.00 0.83 2.66
N SER A 70 -0.25 0.90 2.21
CA SER A 70 -0.81 -0.14 1.34
C SER A 70 -1.99 0.41 0.56
N LEU A 71 -1.91 0.35 -0.77
CA LEU A 71 -3.00 0.71 -1.67
C LEU A 71 -3.24 -0.43 -2.65
N GLY A 72 -4.44 -0.99 -2.68
CA GLY A 72 -4.76 -2.10 -3.56
C GLY A 72 -6.21 -2.07 -4.04
N VAL A 73 -6.41 -2.49 -5.29
CA VAL A 73 -7.73 -2.66 -5.91
C VAL A 73 -7.77 -4.03 -6.58
N LEU A 74 -8.86 -4.76 -6.38
CA LEU A 74 -9.05 -6.06 -7.01
C LEU A 74 -8.93 -5.95 -8.53
N PRO A 75 -8.23 -6.90 -9.22
CA PRO A 75 -8.02 -6.85 -10.65
C PRO A 75 -9.27 -6.57 -11.48
N PRO A 76 -10.46 -7.17 -11.20
CA PRO A 76 -11.67 -6.88 -11.96
C PRO A 76 -12.25 -5.47 -11.78
N ARG A 77 -11.75 -4.71 -10.80
CA ARG A 77 -12.20 -3.35 -10.48
C ARG A 77 -11.14 -2.27 -10.74
N ARG A 78 -10.06 -2.65 -11.41
CA ARG A 78 -9.01 -1.70 -11.85
C ARG A 78 -9.46 -0.91 -13.07
N GLY A 79 -8.78 0.21 -13.34
CA GLY A 79 -9.02 1.04 -14.54
C GLY A 79 -10.23 1.98 -14.45
N ILE A 80 -11.02 1.93 -13.39
CA ILE A 80 -12.22 2.77 -13.20
C ILE A 80 -11.98 3.98 -12.28
N GLY A 81 -10.73 4.23 -11.88
CA GLY A 81 -10.36 5.37 -11.03
C GLY A 81 -10.46 5.13 -9.53
N LEU A 82 -10.78 3.92 -9.07
CA LEU A 82 -11.00 3.61 -7.66
C LEU A 82 -9.75 3.87 -6.80
N ALA A 83 -8.57 3.43 -7.24
CA ALA A 83 -7.32 3.69 -6.52
C ALA A 83 -7.02 5.20 -6.42
N ARG A 84 -7.31 5.97 -7.47
CA ARG A 84 -7.18 7.43 -7.45
C ARG A 84 -8.13 8.06 -6.43
N CYS A 85 -9.37 7.58 -6.36
CA CYS A 85 -10.35 8.05 -5.37
C CYS A 85 -9.86 7.79 -3.95
N LEU A 86 -9.41 6.57 -3.65
CA LEU A 86 -8.88 6.19 -2.35
C LEU A 86 -7.68 7.05 -1.92
N LEU A 87 -6.74 7.33 -2.85
CA LEU A 87 -5.60 8.22 -2.58
C LEU A 87 -6.05 9.65 -2.28
N LEU A 88 -6.91 10.22 -3.11
CA LEU A 88 -7.37 11.60 -2.91
C LEU A 88 -8.15 11.75 -1.60
N THR A 89 -8.88 10.72 -1.17
CA THR A 89 -9.56 10.70 0.13
C THR A 89 -8.53 10.75 1.27
N SER A 90 -7.47 9.94 1.20
CA SER A 90 -6.42 9.98 2.22
C SER A 90 -5.64 11.30 2.23
N PHE A 91 -5.40 11.91 1.07
CA PHE A 91 -4.73 13.21 0.99
C PHE A 91 -5.57 14.32 1.64
N ALA A 92 -6.89 14.31 1.42
CA ALA A 92 -7.80 15.26 2.06
C ALA A 92 -7.76 15.11 3.59
N GLU A 93 -7.75 13.89 4.12
CA GLU A 93 -7.63 13.63 5.55
C GLU A 93 -6.30 14.13 6.11
N TYR A 94 -5.18 13.83 5.45
CA TYR A 94 -3.88 14.34 5.89
C TYR A 94 -3.79 15.87 5.86
N GLN A 95 -4.41 16.50 4.87
CA GLN A 95 -4.51 17.96 4.82
C GLN A 95 -5.30 18.52 6.02
N GLN A 96 -6.42 17.91 6.38
CA GLN A 96 -7.20 18.29 7.56
C GLN A 96 -6.43 18.10 8.86
N ARG A 97 -5.56 17.09 8.94
CA ARG A 97 -4.65 16.86 10.07
C ARG A 97 -3.42 17.76 10.07
N GLY A 98 -3.28 18.67 9.10
CA GLY A 98 -2.18 19.63 9.03
C GLY A 98 -0.86 19.02 8.58
N LYS A 99 -0.85 17.83 7.95
CA LYS A 99 0.37 17.26 7.40
C LYS A 99 0.86 18.05 6.20
N ALA A 100 2.17 18.30 6.14
CA ALA A 100 2.80 19.07 5.06
C ALA A 100 2.94 18.27 3.75
N SER A 101 3.07 16.96 3.85
CA SER A 101 3.24 16.06 2.69
C SER A 101 2.73 14.64 2.97
N VAL A 102 2.61 13.87 1.90
CA VAL A 102 2.29 12.43 1.95
C VAL A 102 3.30 11.68 1.09
N SER A 103 3.82 10.58 1.59
CA SER A 103 4.74 9.72 0.85
C SER A 103 4.24 8.27 0.79
N LEU A 104 4.85 7.52 -0.11
CA LEU A 104 4.72 6.07 -0.23
C LEU A 104 6.01 5.50 -0.81
N HIS A 105 6.19 4.20 -0.69
CA HIS A 105 7.20 3.46 -1.44
C HIS A 105 6.52 2.64 -2.54
N VAL A 106 7.15 2.58 -3.69
CA VAL A 106 6.70 1.79 -4.83
C VAL A 106 7.92 1.19 -5.51
N ASP A 107 7.78 -0.03 -6.01
CA ASP A 107 8.77 -0.62 -6.89
C ASP A 107 8.80 0.14 -8.22
N ALA A 108 9.99 0.58 -8.62
CA ALA A 108 10.21 1.30 -9.88
C ALA A 108 9.78 0.47 -11.10
N ASP A 109 9.95 -0.86 -11.03
CA ASP A 109 9.59 -1.81 -12.08
C ASP A 109 8.14 -2.32 -11.98
N SER A 110 7.27 -1.62 -11.23
CA SER A 110 5.89 -2.03 -11.03
C SER A 110 5.12 -2.23 -12.34
N ILE A 111 4.79 -3.47 -12.63
CA ILE A 111 3.99 -3.87 -13.82
C ILE A 111 2.54 -3.37 -13.78
N THR A 112 2.06 -2.94 -12.61
CA THR A 112 0.68 -2.51 -12.40
C THR A 112 0.39 -1.09 -12.89
N GLY A 113 1.42 -0.35 -13.33
CA GLY A 113 1.29 1.06 -13.72
C GLY A 113 1.07 2.01 -12.54
N ALA A 114 1.46 1.60 -11.34
CA ALA A 114 1.30 2.37 -10.11
C ALA A 114 1.98 3.76 -10.19
N THR A 115 3.14 3.85 -10.80
CA THR A 115 3.86 5.12 -11.01
C THR A 115 3.00 6.14 -11.77
N ARG A 116 2.27 5.70 -12.81
CA ARG A 116 1.36 6.57 -13.56
C ARG A 116 0.19 7.07 -12.70
N LEU A 117 -0.31 6.23 -11.80
CA LEU A 117 -1.35 6.64 -10.83
C LEU A 117 -0.82 7.74 -9.92
N TYR A 118 0.36 7.55 -9.33
CA TYR A 118 0.93 8.49 -8.37
C TYR A 118 1.28 9.84 -9.01
N THR A 119 1.94 9.84 -10.16
CA THR A 119 2.19 11.08 -10.90
C THR A 119 0.91 11.77 -11.34
N GLY A 120 -0.13 10.99 -11.69
CA GLY A 120 -1.46 11.52 -12.06
C GLY A 120 -2.23 12.17 -10.92
N VAL A 121 -1.85 11.95 -9.65
CA VAL A 121 -2.40 12.66 -8.47
C VAL A 121 -1.45 13.73 -7.93
N GLY A 122 -0.37 14.03 -8.64
CA GLY A 122 0.57 15.11 -8.30
C GLY A 122 1.76 14.69 -7.44
N MET A 123 1.97 13.40 -7.21
CA MET A 123 3.18 12.91 -6.53
C MET A 123 4.36 12.90 -7.51
N HIS A 124 5.57 13.02 -6.96
CA HIS A 124 6.83 12.96 -7.70
C HIS A 124 7.86 12.18 -6.90
N ASP A 125 8.86 11.66 -7.60
CA ASP A 125 9.96 10.92 -6.99
C ASP A 125 10.81 11.87 -6.12
N VAL A 126 11.08 11.45 -4.90
CA VAL A 126 11.91 12.20 -3.95
C VAL A 126 13.18 11.45 -3.56
N GLU A 127 13.15 10.12 -3.66
CA GLU A 127 14.26 9.24 -3.29
C GLU A 127 14.16 7.94 -4.08
N THR A 128 15.29 7.34 -4.41
CA THR A 128 15.38 6.01 -5.02
C THR A 128 16.30 5.15 -4.17
N GLU A 129 15.79 4.02 -3.68
CA GLU A 129 16.55 3.02 -2.94
C GLU A 129 16.99 1.89 -3.88
N ILE A 130 18.19 1.37 -3.66
CA ILE A 130 18.76 0.24 -4.40
C ILE A 130 19.13 -0.84 -3.39
N ASP A 131 18.50 -1.99 -3.51
CA ASP A 131 18.80 -3.16 -2.72
C ASP A 131 19.85 -4.03 -3.40
N PHE A 132 20.87 -4.48 -2.65
CA PHE A 132 21.86 -5.44 -3.11
C PHE A 132 21.65 -6.76 -2.40
N GLU A 133 21.55 -7.85 -3.15
CA GLU A 133 21.41 -9.20 -2.62
C GLU A 133 22.61 -10.05 -3.04
N LEU A 134 23.13 -10.87 -2.13
CA LEU A 134 24.08 -11.92 -2.40
C LEU A 134 23.50 -13.26 -1.94
N GLU A 135 23.24 -14.15 -2.88
CA GLU A 135 22.84 -15.52 -2.56
C GLU A 135 24.05 -16.30 -2.00
N ILE A 136 23.99 -16.65 -0.71
CA ILE A 136 25.06 -17.39 -0.01
C ILE A 136 24.82 -18.91 0.05
N ARG A 137 23.62 -19.36 -0.30
CA ARG A 137 23.23 -20.76 -0.48
C ARG A 137 22.01 -20.86 -1.36
N ALA A 138 21.91 -21.93 -2.13
CA ALA A 138 20.72 -22.19 -2.94
C ALA A 138 19.45 -22.24 -2.08
N GLY A 139 18.46 -21.42 -2.39
CA GLY A 139 17.17 -21.33 -1.74
C GLY A 139 16.03 -21.63 -2.73
N LYS A 140 14.80 -21.62 -2.22
CA LYS A 140 13.61 -21.63 -3.05
C LYS A 140 13.07 -20.20 -3.13
N ASP A 141 12.99 -19.67 -4.34
CA ASP A 141 12.35 -18.39 -4.56
C ASP A 141 10.83 -18.56 -4.33
N ILE A 142 10.28 -17.80 -3.38
CA ILE A 142 8.86 -17.81 -3.00
C ILE A 142 8.17 -16.48 -3.33
N VAL A 143 8.89 -15.57 -3.98
CA VAL A 143 8.45 -14.21 -4.26
C VAL A 143 7.99 -14.11 -5.72
N VAL A 144 6.88 -13.41 -5.95
CA VAL A 144 6.44 -13.02 -7.30
C VAL A 144 7.36 -11.92 -7.80
N ARG A 145 8.02 -12.14 -8.94
CA ARG A 145 8.87 -11.17 -9.64
C ARG A 145 8.16 -10.55 -10.81
#